data_d857d1c45ea96696563cac7d41ee9ddb
#
_entry.id   d857d1c45ea96696563cac7d41ee9ddb
#
_cell.length_a   1.000
_cell.length_b   1.000
_cell.length_c   1.000
_cell.angle_alpha   90.00
_cell.angle_beta   90.00
_cell.angle_gamma   90.00
#
_symmetry.space_group_name_H-M   'P 1'
#
loop_
_entity.id
_entity.type
_entity.pdbx_description
1 polymer ?
#
loop_
_entity_poly.entity_id
_entity_poly.type
_entity_poly.pdbx_seq_one_letter_code
_entity_poly.pdbx_strand_id
1 'polypeptide(L)'
;MEYLKTNLEKLKNKDEYIYEKLNEYIYQNRDIKEVYRKFKLVTGRDKSQTVEVCAGEKDVRLNSVYNSSREAEKWADKYKNISEITSFIMFGMGNGVFFNAIKKQLNVSAYILFFEPDIELFLFCLESFDMRDILSDNRVALYINGINDKEFYKELSGKINWAMLSTQLVCCHPSYDRLYREEYIKYQFILEQLEKALTANKKTSLKFAKKFTINAIQNLKHIKNSNYISEFIGKIKEDVPVIIAAAGPSLDKNVDILKKAEKKAFILATDTSVKYLLAHGIRFDAIVTVDGRKRVEHLKSEECLDYPMFTIPDARSEILDENHARKIWITGSGYLETLYDRFGYNFPEYNSGGSVATAAFWLAKTLRLKTIILIGQDLAYDGDMTHAGGIKRKVLS
;
A
#
# COMPACT_ATOMS: atom_id res chain seq x y z
N MET A 1 20.35 21.06 24.21
CA MET A 1 19.10 21.73 23.79
C MET A 1 19.25 22.66 22.57
N GLU A 2 20.45 22.75 22.01
CA GLU A 2 20.73 23.67 20.90
C GLU A 2 19.98 23.33 19.62
N TYR A 3 19.88 22.07 19.27
CA TYR A 3 19.29 21.64 17.98
C TYR A 3 17.83 21.20 18.09
N LEU A 4 17.34 20.72 19.24
CA LEU A 4 16.01 20.12 19.35
C LEU A 4 14.89 21.03 18.80
N LYS A 5 14.87 22.30 19.23
CA LYS A 5 13.85 23.26 18.82
C LYS A 5 13.85 23.48 17.30
N THR A 6 15.04 23.71 16.74
CA THR A 6 15.17 23.97 15.30
C THR A 6 14.88 22.76 14.44
N ASN A 7 15.23 21.55 14.90
CA ASN A 7 14.91 20.30 14.23
C ASN A 7 13.40 20.02 14.29
N LEU A 8 12.76 20.22 15.45
CA LEU A 8 11.31 20.05 15.59
C LEU A 8 10.51 21.07 14.75
N GLU A 9 10.99 22.33 14.62
CA GLU A 9 10.36 23.30 13.71
C GLU A 9 10.41 22.85 12.26
N LYS A 10 11.52 22.25 11.81
CA LYS A 10 11.63 21.67 10.46
C LYS A 10 10.70 20.48 10.28
N LEU A 11 10.64 19.61 11.29
CA LEU A 11 9.74 18.46 11.28
C LEU A 11 8.28 18.88 11.24
N LYS A 12 7.87 19.91 12.00
CA LYS A 12 6.51 20.46 11.98
C LYS A 12 6.09 20.87 10.57
N ASN A 13 6.97 21.57 9.87
CA ASN A 13 6.70 22.05 8.51
C ASN A 13 6.59 20.88 7.49
N LYS A 14 7.19 19.74 7.80
CA LYS A 14 7.21 18.56 6.96
C LYS A 14 6.06 17.58 7.25
N ASP A 15 5.85 17.29 8.52
CA ASP A 15 4.89 16.33 9.02
C ASP A 15 4.39 16.75 10.41
N GLU A 16 3.26 17.46 10.44
CA GLU A 16 2.66 18.00 11.64
C GLU A 16 2.22 16.88 12.60
N TYR A 17 1.76 15.73 12.06
CA TYR A 17 1.34 14.60 12.87
C TYR A 17 2.50 14.02 13.69
N ILE A 18 3.65 13.76 13.04
CA ILE A 18 4.84 13.27 13.75
C ILE A 18 5.30 14.28 14.79
N TYR A 19 5.31 15.56 14.42
CA TYR A 19 5.67 16.65 15.35
C TYR A 19 4.78 16.66 16.60
N GLU A 20 3.46 16.58 16.43
CA GLU A 20 2.51 16.56 17.55
C GLU A 20 2.73 15.34 18.45
N LYS A 21 2.89 14.16 17.87
CA LYS A 21 3.13 12.93 18.62
C LYS A 21 4.45 12.91 19.37
N LEU A 22 5.51 13.47 18.80
CA LEU A 22 6.78 13.63 19.51
C LEU A 22 6.64 14.60 20.69
N ASN A 23 5.94 15.71 20.53
CA ASN A 23 5.69 16.63 21.65
C ASN A 23 4.82 15.99 22.75
N GLU A 24 3.80 15.23 22.38
CA GLU A 24 3.02 14.43 23.34
C GLU A 24 3.93 13.47 24.13
N TYR A 25 4.82 12.75 23.42
CA TYR A 25 5.78 11.84 24.04
C TYR A 25 6.73 12.57 25.01
N ILE A 26 7.30 13.70 24.58
CA ILE A 26 8.17 14.55 25.42
C ILE A 26 7.41 15.05 26.66
N TYR A 27 6.16 15.48 26.50
CA TYR A 27 5.34 15.97 27.61
C TYR A 27 4.99 14.88 28.63
N GLN A 28 4.68 13.67 28.15
CA GLN A 28 4.35 12.52 29.00
C GLN A 28 5.56 12.03 29.80
N ASN A 29 6.75 12.10 29.20
CA ASN A 29 8.02 11.75 29.84
C ASN A 29 8.70 12.98 30.44
N ARG A 30 8.11 13.52 31.54
CA ARG A 30 8.53 14.77 32.17
C ARG A 30 10.02 14.85 32.55
N ASP A 31 10.66 13.70 32.80
CA ASP A 31 12.12 13.59 32.97
C ASP A 31 12.77 12.90 31.77
N ILE A 32 12.75 13.59 30.63
CA ILE A 32 13.38 13.07 29.41
C ILE A 32 14.88 12.79 29.59
N LYS A 33 15.52 13.40 30.60
CA LYS A 33 16.91 13.11 30.94
C LYS A 33 17.09 11.72 31.52
N GLU A 34 16.08 11.17 32.21
CA GLU A 34 16.11 9.76 32.63
C GLU A 34 16.07 8.81 31.42
N VAL A 35 15.24 9.11 30.46
CA VAL A 35 15.13 8.37 29.19
C VAL A 35 16.46 8.38 28.45
N TYR A 36 17.18 9.49 28.49
CA TYR A 36 18.47 9.67 27.83
C TYR A 36 19.65 9.00 28.55
N ARG A 37 19.49 8.46 29.76
CA ARG A 37 20.59 7.81 30.52
C ARG A 37 21.27 6.66 29.76
N LYS A 38 20.55 6.01 28.85
CA LYS A 38 21.10 4.95 28.01
C LYS A 38 21.93 5.46 26.82
N PHE A 39 21.94 6.78 26.58
CA PHE A 39 22.68 7.39 25.47
C PHE A 39 23.77 8.33 26.00
N LYS A 40 24.94 8.25 25.39
CA LYS A 40 26.05 9.15 25.70
C LYS A 40 26.58 9.77 24.41
N LEU A 41 26.82 11.08 24.46
CA LEU A 41 27.52 11.76 23.39
C LEU A 41 29.01 11.55 23.56
N VAL A 42 29.68 11.00 22.56
CA VAL A 42 31.11 10.70 22.55
C VAL A 42 31.78 11.50 21.45
N THR A 43 32.87 12.21 21.82
CA THR A 43 33.68 12.95 20.85
C THR A 43 34.79 12.04 20.30
N GLY A 44 34.80 11.87 18.98
CA GLY A 44 35.84 11.11 18.28
C GLY A 44 37.17 11.83 18.17
N ARG A 45 38.20 11.11 17.68
CA ARG A 45 39.53 11.67 17.47
C ARG A 45 39.59 12.75 16.39
N ASP A 46 38.66 12.68 15.44
CA ASP A 46 38.45 13.67 14.37
C ASP A 46 37.57 14.85 14.82
N LYS A 47 37.27 14.96 16.13
CA LYS A 47 36.38 15.94 16.76
C LYS A 47 34.91 15.81 16.35
N SER A 48 34.54 14.82 15.55
CA SER A 48 33.12 14.50 15.29
C SER A 48 32.47 13.91 16.54
N GLN A 49 31.17 14.07 16.64
CA GLN A 49 30.38 13.50 17.74
C GLN A 49 29.61 12.28 17.25
N THR A 50 29.52 11.28 18.10
CA THR A 50 28.70 10.09 17.89
C THR A 50 27.91 9.74 19.15
N VAL A 51 26.91 8.90 19.02
CA VAL A 51 26.15 8.39 20.15
C VAL A 51 26.67 7.00 20.52
N GLU A 52 26.91 6.80 21.79
CA GLU A 52 27.13 5.50 22.41
C GLU A 52 25.84 5.09 23.12
N VAL A 53 25.31 3.93 22.75
CA VAL A 53 24.09 3.37 23.32
C VAL A 53 24.47 2.27 24.31
N CYS A 54 24.04 2.42 25.56
CA CYS A 54 24.24 1.42 26.60
C CYS A 54 23.26 0.26 26.39
N ALA A 55 23.71 -0.84 25.76
CA ALA A 55 22.89 -1.99 25.39
C ALA A 55 23.28 -3.24 26.23
N GLY A 56 23.01 -3.20 27.54
CA GLY A 56 23.31 -4.31 28.46
C GLY A 56 24.83 -4.48 28.70
N GLU A 57 25.39 -5.64 28.32
CA GLU A 57 26.81 -5.97 28.61
C GLU A 57 27.82 -5.21 27.74
N LYS A 58 27.40 -4.64 26.62
CA LYS A 58 28.33 -3.94 25.68
C LYS A 58 27.68 -2.68 25.15
N ASP A 59 28.41 -1.56 25.29
CA ASP A 59 28.03 -0.30 24.67
C ASP A 59 28.27 -0.38 23.15
N VAL A 60 27.30 0.12 22.38
CA VAL A 60 27.37 0.14 20.92
C VAL A 60 27.37 1.59 20.43
N ARG A 61 28.32 1.95 19.58
CA ARG A 61 28.40 3.26 18.97
C ARG A 61 27.74 3.30 17.60
N LEU A 62 27.07 4.40 17.33
CA LEU A 62 26.45 4.61 16.02
C LEU A 62 27.49 4.76 14.91
N ASN A 63 28.59 5.44 15.20
CA ASN A 63 29.66 5.73 14.25
C ASN A 63 31.03 5.50 14.88
N SER A 64 32.06 5.41 14.03
CA SER A 64 33.46 5.31 14.46
C SER A 64 33.91 6.55 15.21
N VAL A 65 34.61 6.34 16.33
CA VAL A 65 35.29 7.41 17.10
C VAL A 65 36.62 7.83 16.49
N TYR A 66 37.08 7.19 15.42
CA TYR A 66 38.31 7.55 14.73
C TYR A 66 38.05 8.57 13.63
N ASN A 67 37.12 8.27 12.75
CA ASN A 67 36.70 9.15 11.66
C ASN A 67 35.33 8.70 11.14
N SER A 68 34.27 9.36 11.60
CA SER A 68 32.89 9.02 11.26
C SER A 68 32.56 9.28 9.79
N SER A 69 33.09 10.36 9.21
CA SER A 69 32.88 10.69 7.81
C SER A 69 33.48 9.64 6.87
N ARG A 70 34.74 9.25 7.13
CA ARG A 70 35.40 8.21 6.33
C ARG A 70 34.73 6.85 6.45
N GLU A 71 34.21 6.51 7.62
CA GLU A 71 33.42 5.29 7.81
C GLU A 71 32.18 5.32 6.94
N ALA A 72 31.44 6.45 6.96
CA ALA A 72 30.22 6.62 6.19
C ALA A 72 30.47 6.62 4.68
N GLU A 73 31.56 7.25 4.22
CA GLU A 73 31.99 7.19 2.82
C GLU A 73 32.28 5.75 2.39
N LYS A 74 33.10 5.01 3.15
CA LYS A 74 33.37 3.61 2.89
C LYS A 74 32.15 2.72 2.90
N TRP A 75 31.16 3.06 3.73
CA TRP A 75 29.88 2.35 3.73
C TRP A 75 29.08 2.67 2.46
N ALA A 76 29.01 3.93 2.06
CA ALA A 76 28.34 4.36 0.83
C ALA A 76 28.98 3.74 -0.43
N ASP A 77 30.31 3.63 -0.47
CA ASP A 77 31.08 3.05 -1.59
C ASP A 77 30.79 1.55 -1.83
N LYS A 78 30.17 0.86 -0.88
CA LYS A 78 29.73 -0.53 -1.08
C LYS A 78 28.59 -0.67 -2.07
N TYR A 79 27.83 0.39 -2.29
CA TYR A 79 26.67 0.38 -3.18
C TYR A 79 27.09 0.86 -4.58
N LYS A 80 26.53 0.20 -5.59
CA LYS A 80 26.80 0.54 -7.00
C LYS A 80 25.58 1.23 -7.59
N ASN A 81 25.80 2.03 -8.65
CA ASN A 81 24.74 2.68 -9.43
C ASN A 81 23.78 3.54 -8.57
N ILE A 82 24.30 4.21 -7.53
CA ILE A 82 23.49 5.01 -6.60
C ILE A 82 22.69 6.08 -7.32
N SER A 83 23.22 6.66 -8.39
CA SER A 83 22.52 7.66 -9.21
C SER A 83 21.27 7.13 -9.94
N GLU A 84 21.18 5.82 -10.13
CA GLU A 84 20.02 5.16 -10.75
C GLU A 84 18.93 4.79 -9.73
N ILE A 85 19.22 4.92 -8.43
CA ILE A 85 18.28 4.57 -7.36
C ILE A 85 17.13 5.58 -7.34
N THR A 86 15.93 5.06 -7.51
CA THR A 86 14.67 5.83 -7.44
C THR A 86 13.92 5.64 -6.13
N SER A 87 14.29 4.61 -5.35
CA SER A 87 13.74 4.35 -4.02
C SER A 87 14.86 3.92 -3.06
N PHE A 88 15.10 4.74 -2.04
CA PHE A 88 16.07 4.48 -0.97
C PHE A 88 15.33 4.23 0.34
N ILE A 89 15.52 3.06 0.92
CA ILE A 89 14.82 2.62 2.14
C ILE A 89 15.87 2.24 3.17
N MET A 90 15.86 2.89 4.33
CA MET A 90 16.87 2.68 5.36
C MET A 90 16.24 2.41 6.73
N PHE A 91 16.64 1.31 7.34
CA PHE A 91 16.34 0.99 8.73
C PHE A 91 17.34 1.68 9.65
N GLY A 92 16.83 2.59 10.49
CA GLY A 92 17.61 3.43 11.38
C GLY A 92 18.19 4.66 10.70
N MET A 93 17.83 5.85 11.20
CA MET A 93 18.37 7.12 10.72
C MET A 93 19.64 7.51 11.47
N GLY A 94 19.70 7.16 12.76
CA GLY A 94 20.78 7.54 13.66
C GLY A 94 21.00 9.06 13.71
N ASN A 95 22.24 9.46 13.73
CA ASN A 95 22.64 10.88 13.68
C ASN A 95 22.76 11.44 12.25
N GLY A 96 22.32 10.70 11.23
CA GLY A 96 22.31 11.14 9.84
C GLY A 96 23.63 11.04 9.09
N VAL A 97 24.73 10.68 9.72
CA VAL A 97 26.07 10.67 9.09
C VAL A 97 26.15 9.74 7.90
N PHE A 98 25.61 8.53 7.99
CA PHE A 98 25.61 7.56 6.89
C PHE A 98 24.73 8.01 5.73
N PHE A 99 23.55 8.58 6.03
CA PHE A 99 22.70 9.11 4.99
C PHE A 99 23.34 10.30 4.25
N ASN A 100 23.98 11.23 4.97
CA ASN A 100 24.64 12.37 4.37
C ASN A 100 25.79 11.96 3.42
N ALA A 101 26.44 10.83 3.66
CA ALA A 101 27.47 10.29 2.76
C ALA A 101 26.89 9.81 1.42
N ILE A 102 25.70 9.21 1.43
CA ILE A 102 25.08 8.64 0.21
C ILE A 102 24.12 9.62 -0.49
N LYS A 103 23.52 10.56 0.26
CA LYS A 103 22.49 11.50 -0.22
C LYS A 103 22.87 12.24 -1.50
N LYS A 104 24.12 12.69 -1.59
CA LYS A 104 24.64 13.48 -2.72
C LYS A 104 24.74 12.66 -4.02
N GLN A 105 24.78 11.34 -3.92
CA GLN A 105 24.91 10.42 -5.03
C GLN A 105 23.54 9.88 -5.50
N LEU A 106 22.49 10.01 -4.67
CA LEU A 106 21.15 9.56 -5.01
C LEU A 106 20.54 10.41 -6.13
N ASN A 107 19.68 9.78 -6.92
CA ASN A 107 18.87 10.49 -7.92
C ASN A 107 18.09 11.65 -7.26
N VAL A 108 18.01 12.79 -7.96
CA VAL A 108 17.31 13.98 -7.46
C VAL A 108 15.82 13.76 -7.20
N SER A 109 15.21 12.79 -7.88
CA SER A 109 13.81 12.38 -7.71
C SER A 109 13.64 11.12 -6.87
N ALA A 110 14.73 10.62 -6.23
CA ALA A 110 14.63 9.41 -5.40
C ALA A 110 13.67 9.63 -4.24
N TYR A 111 12.75 8.69 -4.03
CA TYR A 111 11.96 8.60 -2.82
C TYR A 111 12.82 8.02 -1.70
N ILE A 112 12.88 8.68 -0.57
CA ILE A 112 13.73 8.31 0.57
C ILE A 112 12.84 8.00 1.76
N LEU A 113 12.99 6.81 2.33
CA LEU A 113 12.19 6.35 3.44
C LEU A 113 13.08 5.86 4.57
N PHE A 114 12.88 6.42 5.76
CA PHE A 114 13.48 5.96 6.99
C PHE A 114 12.46 5.26 7.88
N PHE A 115 12.86 4.12 8.44
CA PHE A 115 12.18 3.49 9.56
C PHE A 115 13.07 3.59 10.81
N GLU A 116 12.63 4.34 11.80
CA GLU A 116 13.36 4.52 13.06
C GLU A 116 12.71 3.66 14.16
N PRO A 117 13.40 2.61 14.65
CA PRO A 117 12.84 1.69 15.63
C PRO A 117 12.79 2.24 17.06
N ASP A 118 13.59 3.27 17.40
CA ASP A 118 13.70 3.81 18.77
C ASP A 118 13.41 5.31 18.80
N ILE A 119 12.21 5.67 19.27
CA ILE A 119 11.78 7.06 19.46
C ILE A 119 12.72 7.86 20.38
N GLU A 120 13.29 7.20 21.41
CA GLU A 120 14.15 7.85 22.37
C GLU A 120 15.52 8.17 21.78
N LEU A 121 16.10 7.25 21.00
CA LEU A 121 17.32 7.51 20.25
C LEU A 121 17.10 8.60 19.20
N PHE A 122 15.96 8.58 18.53
CA PHE A 122 15.60 9.62 17.57
C PHE A 122 15.56 11.01 18.23
N LEU A 123 14.86 11.15 19.35
CA LEU A 123 14.80 12.40 20.10
C LEU A 123 16.17 12.84 20.62
N PHE A 124 16.98 11.91 21.12
CA PHE A 124 18.35 12.19 21.55
C PHE A 124 19.21 12.70 20.37
N CYS A 125 19.06 12.13 19.20
CA CYS A 125 19.73 12.60 17.99
C CYS A 125 19.23 13.99 17.56
N LEU A 126 17.92 14.25 17.62
CA LEU A 126 17.37 15.59 17.33
C LEU A 126 17.88 16.66 18.30
N GLU A 127 18.16 16.30 19.55
CA GLU A 127 18.72 17.25 20.54
C GLU A 127 20.21 17.49 20.33
N SER A 128 20.95 16.45 19.92
CA SER A 128 22.41 16.45 19.89
C SER A 128 23.02 16.85 18.55
N PHE A 129 22.27 16.75 17.45
CA PHE A 129 22.78 16.95 16.09
C PHE A 129 21.90 17.89 15.27
N ASP A 130 22.54 18.59 14.33
CA ASP A 130 21.81 19.36 13.33
C ASP A 130 21.28 18.42 12.23
N MET A 131 19.98 18.15 12.28
CA MET A 131 19.28 17.26 11.35
C MET A 131 18.45 18.04 10.32
N ARG A 132 18.55 19.38 10.29
CA ARG A 132 17.69 20.25 9.47
C ARG A 132 17.73 19.91 7.99
N ASP A 133 18.90 19.57 7.45
CA ASP A 133 19.06 19.22 6.03
C ASP A 133 18.32 17.94 5.64
N ILE A 134 18.25 16.96 6.55
CA ILE A 134 17.51 15.71 6.33
C ILE A 134 16.01 15.97 6.49
N LEU A 135 15.63 16.67 7.56
CA LEU A 135 14.23 16.94 7.86
C LEU A 135 13.58 17.91 6.88
N SER A 136 14.35 18.76 6.19
CA SER A 136 13.82 19.68 5.16
C SER A 136 13.80 19.06 3.76
N ASP A 137 14.37 17.89 3.54
CA ASP A 137 14.39 17.24 2.23
C ASP A 137 13.00 16.67 1.91
N ASN A 138 12.31 17.24 0.92
CA ASN A 138 10.96 16.85 0.53
C ASN A 138 10.86 15.40 0.01
N ARG A 139 11.97 14.77 -0.35
CA ARG A 139 12.03 13.38 -0.77
C ARG A 139 11.96 12.40 0.39
N VAL A 140 12.26 12.86 1.62
CA VAL A 140 12.33 12.03 2.82
C VAL A 140 10.96 11.83 3.42
N ALA A 141 10.56 10.59 3.63
CA ALA A 141 9.47 10.18 4.50
C ALA A 141 10.05 9.48 5.74
N LEU A 142 9.45 9.72 6.90
CA LEU A 142 9.94 9.21 8.18
C LEU A 142 8.86 8.39 8.88
N TYR A 143 9.22 7.18 9.29
CA TYR A 143 8.39 6.31 10.13
C TYR A 143 9.11 6.01 11.43
N ILE A 144 8.43 6.25 12.53
CA ILE A 144 8.96 6.07 13.89
C ILE A 144 8.10 5.06 14.60
N ASN A 145 8.73 4.01 15.11
CA ASN A 145 8.06 2.96 15.87
C ASN A 145 7.30 3.57 17.07
N GLY A 146 6.03 3.18 17.24
CA GLY A 146 5.15 3.72 18.27
C GLY A 146 4.47 5.06 17.93
N ILE A 147 4.80 5.69 16.79
CA ILE A 147 4.14 6.92 16.31
C ILE A 147 3.30 6.65 15.06
N ASN A 148 3.94 6.27 13.96
CA ASN A 148 3.30 6.07 12.66
C ASN A 148 3.79 4.78 11.96
N ASP A 149 4.34 3.83 12.69
CA ASP A 149 4.83 2.54 12.19
C ASP A 149 3.73 1.72 11.50
N LYS A 150 2.48 1.85 11.94
CA LYS A 150 1.33 1.18 11.31
C LYS A 150 1.08 1.63 9.87
N GLU A 151 1.43 2.86 9.54
CA GLU A 151 1.30 3.42 8.19
C GLU A 151 2.49 3.04 7.29
N PHE A 152 3.58 2.56 7.86
CA PHE A 152 4.82 2.22 7.14
C PHE A 152 4.56 1.28 5.95
N TYR A 153 3.90 0.16 6.20
CA TYR A 153 3.64 -0.83 5.15
C TYR A 153 2.69 -0.30 4.07
N LYS A 154 1.66 0.43 4.48
CA LYS A 154 0.68 1.03 3.58
C LYS A 154 1.34 2.06 2.65
N GLU A 155 2.13 2.95 3.23
CA GLU A 155 2.85 3.99 2.48
C GLU A 155 3.89 3.36 1.55
N LEU A 156 4.65 2.39 2.04
CA LEU A 156 5.64 1.66 1.27
C LEU A 156 4.99 0.97 0.06
N SER A 157 3.86 0.30 0.26
CA SER A 157 3.12 -0.36 -0.84
C SER A 157 2.45 0.62 -1.80
N GLY A 158 2.11 1.81 -1.35
CA GLY A 158 1.53 2.88 -2.19
C GLY A 158 2.57 3.65 -3.01
N LYS A 159 3.77 3.84 -2.47
CA LYS A 159 4.84 4.63 -3.12
C LYS A 159 5.78 3.79 -3.99
N ILE A 160 5.97 2.51 -3.65
CA ILE A 160 6.88 1.62 -4.37
C ILE A 160 6.08 0.68 -5.25
N ASN A 161 6.34 0.72 -6.54
CA ASN A 161 5.74 -0.18 -7.52
C ASN A 161 6.77 -1.19 -8.08
N TRP A 162 6.30 -2.18 -8.81
CA TRP A 162 7.15 -3.23 -9.36
C TRP A 162 8.22 -2.73 -10.35
N ALA A 163 8.02 -1.59 -11.00
CA ALA A 163 9.01 -1.01 -11.90
C ALA A 163 10.25 -0.49 -11.15
N MET A 164 10.09 -0.13 -9.86
CA MET A 164 11.16 0.39 -9.02
C MET A 164 12.02 -0.71 -8.38
N LEU A 165 11.64 -2.00 -8.47
CA LEU A 165 12.39 -3.09 -7.83
C LEU A 165 13.86 -3.18 -8.27
N SER A 166 14.17 -2.84 -9.52
CA SER A 166 15.55 -2.84 -10.04
C SER A 166 16.35 -1.60 -9.65
N THR A 167 15.68 -0.54 -9.21
CA THR A 167 16.26 0.75 -8.83
C THR A 167 15.98 1.08 -7.36
N GLN A 168 15.71 0.04 -6.57
CA GLN A 168 15.50 0.15 -5.13
C GLN A 168 16.78 -0.21 -4.39
N LEU A 169 17.14 0.61 -3.41
CA LEU A 169 18.21 0.32 -2.46
C LEU A 169 17.63 0.23 -1.05
N VAL A 170 17.70 -0.97 -0.49
CA VAL A 170 17.35 -1.25 0.91
C VAL A 170 18.62 -1.42 1.71
N CYS A 171 18.76 -0.69 2.81
CA CYS A 171 19.92 -0.80 3.68
C CYS A 171 19.53 -0.65 5.15
N CYS A 172 20.50 -1.00 6.01
CA CYS A 172 20.39 -0.85 7.46
C CYS A 172 21.54 0.05 7.93
N HIS A 173 21.27 0.89 8.91
CA HIS A 173 22.31 1.59 9.64
C HIS A 173 23.27 0.55 10.26
N PRO A 174 24.59 0.69 10.09
CA PRO A 174 25.57 -0.36 10.45
C PRO A 174 25.52 -0.88 11.89
N SER A 175 24.94 -0.12 12.81
CA SER A 175 24.85 -0.52 14.22
C SER A 175 23.44 -1.01 14.61
N TYR A 176 22.43 -0.77 13.79
CA TYR A 176 21.02 -1.03 14.16
C TYR A 176 20.64 -2.51 14.07
N ASP A 177 21.26 -3.29 13.21
CA ASP A 177 21.05 -4.74 13.14
C ASP A 177 21.40 -5.45 14.46
N ARG A 178 22.28 -4.86 15.26
CA ARG A 178 22.67 -5.35 16.59
C ARG A 178 21.88 -4.72 17.71
N LEU A 179 21.60 -3.41 17.62
CA LEU A 179 20.87 -2.66 18.64
C LEU A 179 19.38 -3.02 18.68
N TYR A 180 18.78 -3.23 17.49
CA TYR A 180 17.33 -3.40 17.30
C TYR A 180 17.05 -4.63 16.46
N ARG A 181 17.62 -5.79 16.86
CA ARG A 181 17.59 -7.03 16.08
C ARG A 181 16.17 -7.55 15.81
N GLU A 182 15.30 -7.49 16.82
CA GLU A 182 13.93 -7.99 16.67
C GLU A 182 13.10 -7.13 15.72
N GLU A 183 13.21 -5.81 15.85
CA GLU A 183 12.57 -4.83 14.98
C GLU A 183 13.10 -4.95 13.56
N TYR A 184 14.40 -5.17 13.41
CA TYR A 184 15.05 -5.37 12.11
C TYR A 184 14.56 -6.63 11.40
N ILE A 185 14.38 -7.73 12.12
CA ILE A 185 13.82 -8.96 11.56
C ILE A 185 12.36 -8.74 11.09
N LYS A 186 11.54 -8.05 11.88
CA LYS A 186 10.17 -7.68 11.48
C LYS A 186 10.17 -6.79 10.23
N TYR A 187 11.02 -5.80 10.20
CA TYR A 187 11.20 -4.90 9.06
C TYR A 187 11.59 -5.67 7.79
N GLN A 188 12.59 -6.54 7.87
CA GLN A 188 13.02 -7.39 6.74
C GLN A 188 11.88 -8.28 6.24
N PHE A 189 11.12 -8.88 7.14
CA PHE A 189 9.95 -9.68 6.77
C PHE A 189 8.91 -8.89 5.98
N ILE A 190 8.60 -7.66 6.42
CA ILE A 190 7.65 -6.78 5.72
C ILE A 190 8.15 -6.46 4.30
N LEU A 191 9.42 -6.10 4.15
CA LEU A 191 10.01 -5.82 2.84
C LEU A 191 10.00 -7.03 1.91
N GLU A 192 10.32 -8.21 2.44
CA GLU A 192 10.29 -9.46 1.68
C GLU A 192 8.88 -9.80 1.18
N GLN A 193 7.85 -9.61 2.01
CA GLN A 193 6.46 -9.79 1.57
C GLN A 193 6.08 -8.80 0.47
N LEU A 194 6.49 -7.54 0.60
CA LEU A 194 6.25 -6.53 -0.42
C LEU A 194 6.94 -6.90 -1.74
N GLU A 195 8.21 -7.29 -1.70
CA GLU A 195 8.97 -7.70 -2.89
C GLU A 195 8.32 -8.90 -3.60
N LYS A 196 7.89 -9.90 -2.84
CA LYS A 196 7.14 -11.06 -3.38
C LYS A 196 5.85 -10.62 -4.08
N ALA A 197 5.08 -9.73 -3.46
CA ALA A 197 3.85 -9.19 -4.03
C ALA A 197 4.11 -8.38 -5.31
N LEU A 198 5.09 -7.48 -5.29
CA LEU A 198 5.48 -6.67 -6.45
C LEU A 198 6.02 -7.52 -7.59
N THR A 199 6.80 -8.56 -7.29
CA THR A 199 7.33 -9.50 -8.28
C THR A 199 6.20 -10.30 -8.95
N ALA A 200 5.22 -10.77 -8.18
CA ALA A 200 4.04 -11.45 -8.71
C ALA A 200 3.21 -10.53 -9.61
N ASN A 201 3.01 -9.27 -9.19
CA ASN A 201 2.33 -8.25 -9.98
C ASN A 201 3.08 -7.95 -11.28
N LYS A 202 4.41 -7.81 -11.23
CA LYS A 202 5.27 -7.63 -12.42
C LYS A 202 5.09 -8.76 -13.43
N LYS A 203 5.18 -10.02 -12.97
CA LYS A 203 5.00 -11.18 -13.84
C LYS A 203 3.63 -11.20 -14.53
N THR A 204 2.58 -10.90 -13.75
CA THR A 204 1.20 -10.83 -14.27
C THR A 204 1.04 -9.70 -15.27
N SER A 205 1.50 -8.50 -14.93
CA SER A 205 1.41 -7.33 -15.80
C SER A 205 2.16 -7.53 -17.12
N LEU A 206 3.40 -8.01 -17.10
CA LEU A 206 4.17 -8.27 -18.31
C LEU A 206 3.55 -9.37 -19.18
N LYS A 207 3.08 -10.47 -18.57
CA LYS A 207 2.45 -11.58 -19.29
C LYS A 207 1.19 -11.16 -20.02
N PHE A 208 0.40 -10.25 -19.46
CA PHE A 208 -0.90 -9.87 -19.96
C PHE A 208 -0.98 -8.43 -20.49
N ALA A 209 0.13 -7.66 -20.46
CA ALA A 209 0.17 -6.25 -20.89
C ALA A 209 -0.51 -6.02 -22.24
N LYS A 210 -0.13 -6.80 -23.27
CA LYS A 210 -0.72 -6.69 -24.61
C LYS A 210 -2.23 -6.86 -24.57
N LYS A 211 -2.72 -7.88 -23.83
CA LYS A 211 -4.16 -8.16 -23.74
C LYS A 211 -4.91 -7.04 -23.02
N PHE A 212 -4.38 -6.57 -21.90
CA PHE A 212 -4.99 -5.48 -21.12
C PHE A 212 -5.03 -4.17 -21.93
N THR A 213 -3.94 -3.83 -22.63
CA THR A 213 -3.90 -2.68 -23.53
C THR A 213 -4.94 -2.79 -24.67
N ILE A 214 -5.05 -3.96 -25.30
CA ILE A 214 -6.05 -4.18 -26.35
C ILE A 214 -7.46 -4.03 -25.79
N ASN A 215 -7.77 -4.66 -24.65
CA ASN A 215 -9.06 -4.50 -23.98
C ASN A 215 -9.36 -3.02 -23.72
N ALA A 216 -8.40 -2.28 -23.12
CA ALA A 216 -8.57 -0.88 -22.80
C ALA A 216 -8.88 -0.02 -24.03
N ILE A 217 -8.17 -0.26 -25.13
CA ILE A 217 -8.43 0.45 -26.42
C ILE A 217 -9.82 0.09 -26.96
N GLN A 218 -10.19 -1.19 -26.97
CA GLN A 218 -11.49 -1.63 -27.45
C GLN A 218 -12.65 -1.11 -26.60
N ASN A 219 -12.44 -0.95 -25.30
CA ASN A 219 -13.43 -0.46 -24.37
C ASN A 219 -13.64 1.07 -24.45
N LEU A 220 -12.77 1.83 -25.12
CA LEU A 220 -12.96 3.27 -25.34
C LEU A 220 -14.31 3.62 -25.97
N LYS A 221 -14.86 2.75 -26.81
CA LYS A 221 -16.19 2.94 -27.44
C LYS A 221 -17.34 3.05 -26.43
N HIS A 222 -17.18 2.48 -25.24
CA HIS A 222 -18.19 2.49 -24.19
C HIS A 222 -18.17 3.78 -23.36
N ILE A 223 -17.09 4.59 -23.40
CA ILE A 223 -16.91 5.79 -22.55
C ILE A 223 -18.07 6.76 -22.68
N LYS A 224 -18.47 7.05 -23.93
CA LYS A 224 -19.50 8.06 -24.22
C LYS A 224 -20.86 7.75 -23.54
N ASN A 225 -21.17 6.48 -23.34
CA ASN A 225 -22.46 6.03 -22.79
C ASN A 225 -22.32 5.39 -21.40
N SER A 226 -21.24 5.71 -20.72
CA SER A 226 -20.95 5.17 -19.39
C SER A 226 -21.09 6.23 -18.30
N ASN A 227 -21.17 5.76 -17.07
CA ASN A 227 -21.07 6.59 -15.87
C ASN A 227 -19.71 6.36 -15.18
N TYR A 228 -19.42 7.20 -14.21
CA TYR A 228 -18.20 7.14 -13.42
C TYR A 228 -18.54 7.00 -11.94
N ILE A 229 -17.73 6.30 -11.18
CA ILE A 229 -17.98 6.05 -9.77
C ILE A 229 -18.20 7.34 -8.97
N SER A 230 -17.49 8.42 -9.31
CA SER A 230 -17.65 9.73 -8.68
C SER A 230 -19.10 10.27 -8.72
N GLU A 231 -19.88 9.90 -9.73
CA GLU A 231 -21.27 10.30 -9.85
C GLU A 231 -22.19 9.62 -8.81
N PHE A 232 -21.75 8.50 -8.24
CA PHE A 232 -22.53 7.67 -7.31
C PHE A 232 -22.11 7.84 -5.84
N ILE A 233 -20.98 8.50 -5.57
CA ILE A 233 -20.51 8.74 -4.21
C ILE A 233 -21.53 9.57 -3.45
N GLY A 234 -22.08 8.99 -2.35
CA GLY A 234 -23.12 9.62 -1.53
C GLY A 234 -24.53 9.65 -2.15
N LYS A 235 -24.75 8.98 -3.31
CA LYS A 235 -26.09 8.85 -3.91
C LYS A 235 -26.90 7.70 -3.33
N ILE A 236 -26.25 6.64 -2.88
CA ILE A 236 -26.86 5.56 -2.12
C ILE A 236 -26.86 5.99 -0.66
N LYS A 237 -27.99 5.84 0.04
CA LYS A 237 -28.07 6.19 1.47
C LYS A 237 -27.09 5.35 2.27
N GLU A 238 -26.33 5.97 3.15
CA GLU A 238 -25.25 5.35 3.92
C GLU A 238 -25.72 4.23 4.86
N ASP A 239 -26.98 4.23 5.25
CA ASP A 239 -27.63 3.24 6.12
C ASP A 239 -28.13 1.99 5.37
N VAL A 240 -28.15 2.02 4.03
CA VAL A 240 -28.45 0.84 3.22
C VAL A 240 -27.29 -0.14 3.32
N PRO A 241 -27.50 -1.36 3.85
CA PRO A 241 -26.44 -2.36 3.88
C PRO A 241 -26.08 -2.81 2.46
N VAL A 242 -24.79 -3.02 2.21
CA VAL A 242 -24.33 -3.65 0.98
C VAL A 242 -23.93 -5.10 1.24
N ILE A 243 -24.38 -5.99 0.39
CA ILE A 243 -23.98 -7.40 0.39
C ILE A 243 -23.09 -7.64 -0.83
N ILE A 244 -21.85 -8.09 -0.59
CA ILE A 244 -20.96 -8.53 -1.65
C ILE A 244 -21.08 -10.04 -1.76
N ALA A 245 -21.72 -10.50 -2.84
CA ALA A 245 -21.92 -11.92 -3.13
C ALA A 245 -20.76 -12.43 -4.01
N ALA A 246 -19.80 -13.12 -3.40
CA ALA A 246 -18.72 -13.81 -4.08
C ALA A 246 -19.06 -15.30 -4.28
N ALA A 247 -18.25 -16.02 -5.06
CA ALA A 247 -18.57 -17.37 -5.52
C ALA A 247 -17.92 -18.49 -4.68
N GLY A 248 -17.47 -18.20 -3.45
CA GLY A 248 -16.89 -19.25 -2.61
C GLY A 248 -17.92 -20.30 -2.14
N PRO A 249 -17.48 -21.48 -1.67
CA PRO A 249 -18.36 -22.60 -1.31
C PRO A 249 -19.43 -22.26 -0.27
N SER A 250 -19.16 -21.32 0.64
CA SER A 250 -20.15 -20.90 1.65
C SER A 250 -21.35 -20.17 1.06
N LEU A 251 -21.30 -19.76 -0.22
CA LEU A 251 -22.46 -19.16 -0.89
C LEU A 251 -23.65 -20.11 -0.90
N ASP A 252 -23.43 -21.42 -1.10
CA ASP A 252 -24.48 -22.44 -1.08
C ASP A 252 -25.28 -22.45 0.22
N LYS A 253 -24.61 -22.16 1.35
CA LYS A 253 -25.22 -22.13 2.70
C LYS A 253 -26.03 -20.85 2.98
N ASN A 254 -25.85 -19.81 2.14
CA ASN A 254 -26.39 -18.46 2.38
C ASN A 254 -27.41 -17.99 1.31
N VAL A 255 -27.83 -18.85 0.41
CA VAL A 255 -28.77 -18.54 -0.67
C VAL A 255 -30.07 -17.97 -0.13
N ASP A 256 -30.65 -18.58 0.91
CA ASP A 256 -31.91 -18.13 1.53
C ASP A 256 -31.80 -16.75 2.21
N ILE A 257 -30.62 -16.44 2.72
CA ILE A 257 -30.34 -15.14 3.32
C ILE A 257 -30.32 -14.07 2.23
N LEU A 258 -29.64 -14.33 1.10
CA LEU A 258 -29.64 -13.43 -0.04
C LEU A 258 -31.03 -13.15 -0.58
N LYS A 259 -31.85 -14.20 -0.72
CA LYS A 259 -33.22 -14.06 -1.18
C LYS A 259 -34.09 -13.18 -0.26
N LYS A 260 -33.89 -13.28 1.05
CA LYS A 260 -34.56 -12.42 2.05
C LYS A 260 -34.03 -10.98 2.07
N ALA A 261 -32.81 -10.75 1.61
CA ALA A 261 -32.15 -9.45 1.56
C ALA A 261 -32.51 -8.63 0.31
N GLU A 262 -33.10 -9.25 -0.72
CA GLU A 262 -33.55 -8.55 -1.92
C GLU A 262 -34.45 -7.33 -1.54
N LYS A 263 -34.17 -6.19 -2.19
CA LYS A 263 -34.84 -4.89 -1.93
C LYS A 263 -34.61 -4.29 -0.53
N LYS A 264 -33.84 -4.94 0.35
CA LYS A 264 -33.49 -4.45 1.69
C LYS A 264 -31.99 -4.10 1.81
N ALA A 265 -31.18 -4.62 0.90
CA ALA A 265 -29.74 -4.36 0.80
C ALA A 265 -29.38 -4.08 -0.65
N PHE A 266 -28.27 -3.40 -0.86
CA PHE A 266 -27.66 -3.23 -2.17
C PHE A 266 -26.75 -4.45 -2.44
N ILE A 267 -27.15 -5.33 -3.37
CA ILE A 267 -26.47 -6.59 -3.62
C ILE A 267 -25.50 -6.42 -4.81
N LEU A 268 -24.22 -6.51 -4.54
CA LEU A 268 -23.14 -6.53 -5.54
C LEU A 268 -22.71 -7.96 -5.83
N ALA A 269 -22.97 -8.43 -7.03
CA ALA A 269 -22.51 -9.75 -7.48
C ALA A 269 -21.09 -9.64 -8.09
N THR A 270 -20.16 -10.48 -7.64
CA THR A 270 -18.90 -10.64 -8.37
C THR A 270 -19.20 -11.42 -9.68
N ASP A 271 -18.42 -11.15 -10.71
CA ASP A 271 -18.59 -11.78 -12.03
C ASP A 271 -18.66 -13.33 -12.00
N THR A 272 -17.98 -13.96 -11.04
CA THR A 272 -17.99 -15.44 -10.90
C THR A 272 -19.28 -15.93 -10.23
N SER A 273 -19.91 -15.13 -9.36
CA SER A 273 -21.14 -15.55 -8.65
C SER A 273 -22.41 -15.34 -9.47
N VAL A 274 -22.39 -14.48 -10.48
CA VAL A 274 -23.58 -14.11 -11.27
C VAL A 274 -24.37 -15.33 -11.75
N LYS A 275 -23.70 -16.27 -12.43
CA LYS A 275 -24.37 -17.47 -12.97
C LYS A 275 -25.05 -18.30 -11.87
N TYR A 276 -24.40 -18.42 -10.73
CA TYR A 276 -24.93 -19.13 -9.56
C TYR A 276 -26.16 -18.44 -8.99
N LEU A 277 -26.08 -17.12 -8.79
CA LEU A 277 -27.18 -16.31 -8.25
C LEU A 277 -28.44 -16.38 -9.14
N LEU A 278 -28.26 -16.21 -10.46
CA LEU A 278 -29.35 -16.33 -11.44
C LEU A 278 -29.99 -17.71 -11.42
N ALA A 279 -29.17 -18.79 -11.40
CA ALA A 279 -29.68 -20.18 -11.34
C ALA A 279 -30.53 -20.45 -10.08
N HIS A 280 -30.32 -19.71 -9.00
CA HIS A 280 -31.10 -19.81 -7.76
C HIS A 280 -32.23 -18.75 -7.65
N GLY A 281 -32.48 -18.00 -8.73
CA GLY A 281 -33.50 -16.96 -8.77
C GLY A 281 -33.23 -15.80 -7.82
N ILE A 282 -31.96 -15.49 -7.53
CA ILE A 282 -31.56 -14.38 -6.67
C ILE A 282 -31.31 -13.14 -7.53
N ARG A 283 -32.01 -12.06 -7.21
CA ARG A 283 -31.81 -10.75 -7.83
C ARG A 283 -30.70 -10.02 -7.12
N PHE A 284 -29.85 -9.33 -7.88
CA PHE A 284 -28.81 -8.43 -7.40
C PHE A 284 -28.93 -7.08 -8.12
N ASP A 285 -28.24 -6.05 -7.62
CA ASP A 285 -28.42 -4.69 -8.14
C ASP A 285 -27.36 -4.31 -9.16
N ALA A 286 -26.15 -4.88 -9.06
CA ALA A 286 -25.08 -4.63 -10.01
C ALA A 286 -24.04 -5.76 -10.02
N ILE A 287 -23.30 -5.83 -11.12
CA ILE A 287 -22.16 -6.75 -11.31
C ILE A 287 -20.88 -5.97 -11.09
N VAL A 288 -19.87 -6.61 -10.45
CA VAL A 288 -18.50 -6.11 -10.40
C VAL A 288 -17.60 -7.02 -11.21
N THR A 289 -16.92 -6.49 -12.22
CA THR A 289 -15.95 -7.21 -13.04
C THR A 289 -14.73 -6.36 -13.35
N VAL A 290 -13.55 -6.86 -12.95
CA VAL A 290 -12.26 -6.14 -13.06
C VAL A 290 -11.15 -7.02 -13.64
N ASP A 291 -11.47 -8.21 -14.15
CA ASP A 291 -10.46 -9.12 -14.72
C ASP A 291 -10.49 -9.10 -16.25
N GLY A 292 -9.43 -8.57 -16.86
CA GLY A 292 -9.22 -8.56 -18.31
C GLY A 292 -9.03 -9.96 -18.94
N ARG A 293 -8.94 -11.02 -18.13
CA ARG A 293 -8.78 -12.41 -18.57
C ARG A 293 -10.04 -13.24 -18.32
N LYS A 294 -11.07 -12.63 -17.74
CA LYS A 294 -12.31 -13.35 -17.38
C LYS A 294 -12.86 -14.16 -18.54
N ARG A 295 -13.36 -15.34 -18.24
CA ARG A 295 -14.05 -16.16 -19.23
C ARG A 295 -15.43 -15.58 -19.50
N VAL A 296 -15.77 -15.37 -20.75
CA VAL A 296 -17.04 -14.78 -21.19
C VAL A 296 -18.24 -15.62 -20.74
N GLU A 297 -18.05 -16.93 -20.68
CA GLU A 297 -19.10 -17.91 -20.30
C GLU A 297 -19.66 -17.68 -18.89
N HIS A 298 -18.93 -16.99 -18.01
CA HIS A 298 -19.43 -16.65 -16.66
C HIS A 298 -20.54 -15.61 -16.66
N LEU A 299 -20.62 -14.78 -17.73
CA LEU A 299 -21.55 -13.66 -17.85
C LEU A 299 -22.42 -13.74 -19.12
N LYS A 300 -22.42 -14.90 -19.81
CA LYS A 300 -23.25 -15.18 -21.01
C LYS A 300 -24.61 -15.73 -20.65
N SER A 301 -25.38 -14.98 -19.88
CA SER A 301 -26.80 -15.29 -19.69
C SER A 301 -27.60 -14.09 -20.16
N GLU A 302 -28.65 -14.28 -20.92
CA GLU A 302 -29.54 -13.19 -21.35
C GLU A 302 -30.01 -12.36 -20.16
N GLU A 303 -30.25 -13.02 -19.03
CA GLU A 303 -30.68 -12.36 -17.79
C GLU A 303 -29.63 -11.42 -17.20
N CYS A 304 -28.33 -11.61 -17.46
CA CYS A 304 -27.28 -10.74 -16.88
C CYS A 304 -26.93 -9.54 -17.77
N LEU A 305 -27.42 -9.49 -19.01
CA LEU A 305 -27.05 -8.47 -19.97
C LEU A 305 -27.59 -7.07 -19.62
N ASP A 306 -28.63 -7.00 -18.80
CA ASP A 306 -29.29 -5.75 -18.40
C ASP A 306 -28.90 -5.27 -16.99
N TYR A 307 -27.98 -5.96 -16.29
CA TYR A 307 -27.51 -5.50 -14.99
C TYR A 307 -26.41 -4.44 -15.13
N PRO A 308 -26.48 -3.32 -14.38
CA PRO A 308 -25.39 -2.33 -14.31
C PRO A 308 -24.08 -3.00 -13.91
N MET A 309 -22.98 -2.55 -14.52
CA MET A 309 -21.68 -3.19 -14.34
C MET A 309 -20.62 -2.19 -13.90
N PHE A 310 -20.12 -2.35 -12.67
CA PHE A 310 -18.93 -1.67 -12.19
C PHE A 310 -17.70 -2.37 -12.78
N THR A 311 -16.87 -1.61 -13.49
CA THR A 311 -15.79 -2.19 -14.30
C THR A 311 -14.59 -1.25 -14.42
N ILE A 312 -13.52 -1.75 -15.03
CA ILE A 312 -12.29 -1.02 -15.34
C ILE A 312 -12.02 -1.04 -16.85
N PRO A 313 -11.24 -0.10 -17.40
CA PRO A 313 -10.93 -0.06 -18.82
C PRO A 313 -10.31 -1.34 -19.39
N ASP A 314 -9.45 -2.01 -18.62
CA ASP A 314 -8.78 -3.26 -19.05
C ASP A 314 -9.62 -4.52 -18.83
N ALA A 315 -10.84 -4.41 -18.32
CA ALA A 315 -11.76 -5.55 -18.25
C ALA A 315 -12.00 -6.14 -19.66
N ARG A 316 -12.36 -7.40 -19.70
CA ARG A 316 -12.50 -8.11 -20.97
C ARG A 316 -13.56 -7.47 -21.87
N SER A 317 -13.16 -7.00 -23.05
CA SER A 317 -13.99 -6.21 -23.96
C SER A 317 -15.25 -6.96 -24.41
N GLU A 318 -15.14 -8.24 -24.70
CA GLU A 318 -16.29 -9.04 -25.15
C GLU A 318 -17.40 -9.12 -24.10
N ILE A 319 -17.07 -9.06 -22.81
CA ILE A 319 -18.08 -9.01 -21.72
C ILE A 319 -18.80 -7.65 -21.73
N LEU A 320 -18.04 -6.56 -21.92
CA LEU A 320 -18.61 -5.22 -21.95
C LEU A 320 -19.45 -4.99 -23.21
N ASP A 321 -19.07 -5.61 -24.33
CA ASP A 321 -19.79 -5.49 -25.59
C ASP A 321 -21.15 -6.21 -25.54
N GLU A 322 -21.22 -7.38 -24.92
CA GLU A 322 -22.44 -8.16 -24.79
C GLU A 322 -23.43 -7.55 -23.78
N ASN A 323 -22.95 -6.90 -22.71
CA ASN A 323 -23.81 -6.29 -21.70
C ASN A 323 -24.47 -5.00 -22.22
N HIS A 324 -25.78 -4.88 -22.16
CA HIS A 324 -26.56 -3.75 -22.67
C HIS A 324 -26.72 -2.63 -21.65
N ALA A 325 -26.60 -2.94 -20.35
CA ALA A 325 -26.72 -1.98 -19.29
C ALA A 325 -25.56 -0.97 -19.24
N ARG A 326 -25.73 0.09 -18.48
CA ARG A 326 -24.69 1.09 -18.29
C ARG A 326 -23.47 0.50 -17.60
N LYS A 327 -22.30 0.81 -18.15
CA LYS A 327 -21.00 0.58 -17.51
C LYS A 327 -20.74 1.74 -16.56
N ILE A 328 -20.17 1.41 -15.41
CA ILE A 328 -19.76 2.40 -14.39
C ILE A 328 -18.27 2.21 -14.18
N TRP A 329 -17.47 3.14 -14.66
CA TRP A 329 -16.03 3.08 -14.53
C TRP A 329 -15.60 3.41 -13.11
N ILE A 330 -14.83 2.50 -12.49
CA ILE A 330 -14.34 2.67 -11.11
C ILE A 330 -12.91 3.21 -11.03
N THR A 331 -12.19 3.18 -12.16
CA THR A 331 -10.85 3.76 -12.30
C THR A 331 -10.57 4.09 -13.77
N GLY A 332 -9.61 4.99 -14.02
CA GLY A 332 -9.13 5.33 -15.35
C GLY A 332 -8.16 4.32 -15.97
N SER A 333 -7.56 3.45 -15.16
CA SER A 333 -6.52 2.47 -15.54
C SER A 333 -5.28 3.07 -16.25
N GLY A 334 -4.17 3.09 -15.57
CA GLY A 334 -2.81 3.27 -16.11
C GLY A 334 -2.68 4.28 -17.26
N TYR A 335 -2.51 3.81 -18.49
CA TYR A 335 -2.28 4.66 -19.67
C TYR A 335 -3.45 5.58 -20.02
N LEU A 336 -4.66 5.21 -19.68
CA LEU A 336 -5.85 5.98 -19.97
C LEU A 336 -6.21 6.96 -18.86
N GLU A 337 -5.64 6.82 -17.66
CA GLU A 337 -5.90 7.70 -16.53
C GLU A 337 -5.59 9.17 -16.89
N THR A 338 -4.42 9.43 -17.47
CA THR A 338 -4.05 10.75 -17.97
C THR A 338 -5.01 11.28 -19.05
N LEU A 339 -5.58 10.38 -19.87
CA LEU A 339 -6.56 10.76 -20.87
C LEU A 339 -7.88 11.14 -20.20
N TYR A 340 -8.34 10.37 -19.24
CA TYR A 340 -9.56 10.65 -18.49
C TYR A 340 -9.44 11.95 -17.69
N ASP A 341 -8.30 12.21 -17.04
CA ASP A 341 -8.03 13.45 -16.31
C ASP A 341 -8.14 14.68 -17.22
N ARG A 342 -7.66 14.59 -18.47
CA ARG A 342 -7.80 15.66 -19.47
C ARG A 342 -9.25 15.95 -19.87
N PHE A 343 -10.12 14.97 -19.73
CA PHE A 343 -11.57 15.13 -19.95
C PHE A 343 -12.33 15.51 -18.66
N GLY A 344 -11.62 15.77 -17.57
CA GLY A 344 -12.21 16.20 -16.29
C GLY A 344 -12.79 15.06 -15.46
N TYR A 345 -12.45 13.81 -15.75
CA TYR A 345 -12.89 12.65 -14.98
C TYR A 345 -11.87 12.34 -13.87
N ASN A 346 -12.18 12.73 -12.66
CA ASN A 346 -11.38 12.42 -11.48
C ASN A 346 -11.84 11.09 -10.87
N PHE A 347 -10.94 10.11 -10.83
CA PHE A 347 -11.17 8.85 -10.16
C PHE A 347 -10.59 8.85 -8.74
N PRO A 348 -11.28 8.24 -7.76
CA PRO A 348 -10.67 7.95 -6.47
C PRO A 348 -9.52 6.96 -6.65
N GLU A 349 -8.53 7.02 -5.77
CA GLU A 349 -7.41 6.07 -5.76
C GLU A 349 -7.92 4.64 -5.69
N TYR A 350 -7.67 3.85 -6.74
CA TYR A 350 -8.18 2.50 -6.88
C TYR A 350 -7.21 1.46 -6.33
N ASN A 351 -7.69 0.67 -5.38
CA ASN A 351 -6.94 -0.47 -4.84
C ASN A 351 -7.83 -1.73 -4.82
N SER A 352 -7.64 -2.61 -5.80
CA SER A 352 -8.45 -3.83 -5.94
C SER A 352 -8.07 -4.95 -4.98
N GLY A 353 -6.93 -4.87 -4.30
CA GLY A 353 -6.45 -5.97 -3.45
C GLY A 353 -6.25 -7.32 -4.18
N GLY A 354 -6.25 -7.34 -5.52
CA GLY A 354 -5.94 -8.50 -6.34
C GLY A 354 -7.09 -9.48 -6.63
N SER A 355 -8.32 -9.22 -6.17
CA SER A 355 -9.50 -10.03 -6.49
C SER A 355 -10.73 -9.17 -6.81
N VAL A 356 -11.71 -9.76 -7.53
CA VAL A 356 -12.97 -9.04 -7.80
C VAL A 356 -13.74 -8.74 -6.52
N ALA A 357 -13.71 -9.63 -5.54
CA ALA A 357 -14.40 -9.41 -4.27
C ALA A 357 -13.76 -8.30 -3.43
N THR A 358 -12.42 -8.18 -3.44
CA THR A 358 -11.74 -7.05 -2.81
C THR A 358 -11.96 -5.73 -3.54
N ALA A 359 -12.09 -5.77 -4.87
CA ALA A 359 -12.53 -4.61 -5.65
C ALA A 359 -13.95 -4.18 -5.29
N ALA A 360 -14.89 -5.13 -5.12
CA ALA A 360 -16.25 -4.85 -4.66
C ALA A 360 -16.26 -4.25 -3.23
N PHE A 361 -15.39 -4.72 -2.35
CA PHE A 361 -15.24 -4.15 -1.01
C PHE A 361 -14.71 -2.71 -1.05
N TRP A 362 -13.67 -2.46 -1.86
CA TRP A 362 -13.17 -1.12 -2.10
C TRP A 362 -14.28 -0.21 -2.66
N LEU A 363 -15.05 -0.70 -3.63
CA LEU A 363 -16.19 0.01 -4.21
C LEU A 363 -17.23 0.41 -3.15
N ALA A 364 -17.62 -0.52 -2.27
CA ALA A 364 -18.56 -0.26 -1.21
C ALA A 364 -18.08 0.84 -0.24
N LYS A 365 -16.80 0.82 0.12
CA LYS A 365 -16.17 1.88 0.93
C LYS A 365 -16.15 3.23 0.21
N THR A 366 -15.80 3.25 -1.07
CA THR A 366 -15.77 4.47 -1.89
C THR A 366 -17.15 5.09 -2.03
N LEU A 367 -18.20 4.28 -2.14
CA LEU A 367 -19.59 4.71 -2.16
C LEU A 367 -20.10 5.19 -0.78
N ARG A 368 -19.27 5.13 0.27
CA ARG A 368 -19.55 5.51 1.67
C ARG A 368 -20.62 4.66 2.36
N LEU A 369 -20.77 3.41 1.95
CA LEU A 369 -21.71 2.49 2.59
C LEU A 369 -21.14 2.00 3.94
N LYS A 370 -21.92 2.15 5.01
CA LYS A 370 -21.43 1.91 6.39
C LYS A 370 -21.43 0.43 6.77
N THR A 371 -22.42 -0.33 6.29
CA THR A 371 -22.57 -1.75 6.61
C THR A 371 -22.21 -2.60 5.40
N ILE A 372 -21.13 -3.35 5.47
CA ILE A 372 -20.67 -4.24 4.39
C ILE A 372 -20.75 -5.68 4.87
N ILE A 373 -21.51 -6.51 4.16
CA ILE A 373 -21.72 -7.93 4.45
C ILE A 373 -21.07 -8.75 3.33
N LEU A 374 -20.20 -9.69 3.71
CA LEU A 374 -19.51 -10.56 2.75
C LEU A 374 -20.17 -11.94 2.77
N ILE A 375 -20.55 -12.44 1.60
CA ILE A 375 -21.12 -13.79 1.41
C ILE A 375 -20.32 -14.50 0.31
N GLY A 376 -19.93 -15.74 0.55
CA GLY A 376 -19.15 -16.52 -0.41
C GLY A 376 -17.68 -16.05 -0.54
N GLN A 377 -17.16 -15.35 0.46
CA GLN A 377 -15.78 -14.87 0.52
C GLN A 377 -14.94 -15.74 1.46
N ASP A 378 -14.75 -17.00 1.12
CA ASP A 378 -14.20 -17.99 2.03
C ASP A 378 -12.68 -17.91 2.16
N LEU A 379 -11.96 -17.41 1.16
CA LEU A 379 -10.49 -17.38 1.08
C LEU A 379 -9.84 -18.77 1.28
N ALA A 380 -10.64 -19.83 1.17
CA ALA A 380 -10.27 -21.20 1.38
C ALA A 380 -11.06 -22.13 0.45
N TYR A 381 -10.59 -23.36 0.30
CA TYR A 381 -11.32 -24.42 -0.39
C TYR A 381 -12.10 -25.25 0.64
N ASP A 382 -13.28 -25.74 0.25
CA ASP A 382 -14.02 -26.75 1.04
C ASP A 382 -13.77 -28.11 0.41
N GLY A 383 -12.80 -28.84 0.94
CA GLY A 383 -12.26 -30.04 0.29
C GLY A 383 -11.69 -29.73 -1.11
N ASP A 384 -12.22 -30.40 -2.13
CA ASP A 384 -11.85 -30.16 -3.55
C ASP A 384 -12.63 -29.04 -4.23
N MET A 385 -13.61 -28.43 -3.53
CA MET A 385 -14.46 -27.39 -4.10
C MET A 385 -13.78 -26.02 -4.03
N THR A 386 -13.72 -25.36 -5.18
CA THR A 386 -13.16 -24.01 -5.29
C THR A 386 -14.22 -22.92 -5.33
N HIS A 387 -15.46 -23.27 -5.72
CA HIS A 387 -16.58 -22.34 -5.87
C HIS A 387 -17.90 -23.02 -5.50
N ALA A 388 -18.92 -22.20 -5.23
CA ALA A 388 -20.30 -22.64 -5.03
C ALA A 388 -20.82 -23.44 -6.24
N GLY A 389 -21.82 -24.29 -6.01
CA GLY A 389 -22.37 -25.18 -7.05
C GLY A 389 -21.47 -26.36 -7.40
N GLY A 390 -20.56 -26.75 -6.50
CA GLY A 390 -19.75 -27.98 -6.66
C GLY A 390 -18.64 -27.89 -7.71
N ILE A 391 -18.16 -26.71 -8.07
CA ILE A 391 -17.05 -26.54 -9.02
C ILE A 391 -15.76 -27.03 -8.38
N LYS A 392 -15.27 -28.19 -8.82
CA LYS A 392 -14.03 -28.82 -8.33
C LYS A 392 -12.77 -28.19 -8.91
N ARG A 393 -11.69 -28.25 -8.14
CA ARG A 393 -10.35 -27.85 -8.58
C ARG A 393 -9.91 -28.77 -9.73
N LYS A 394 -9.57 -28.19 -10.91
CA LYS A 394 -8.81 -28.95 -11.92
C LYS A 394 -7.39 -29.11 -11.36
N VAL A 395 -7.03 -30.32 -10.97
CA VAL A 395 -5.63 -30.66 -10.73
C VAL A 395 -4.92 -30.52 -12.07
N LEU A 396 -4.02 -29.56 -12.20
CA LEU A 396 -3.08 -29.49 -13.31
C LEU A 396 -2.10 -30.64 -13.10
N SER A 397 -2.25 -31.69 -13.89
CA SER A 397 -1.28 -32.79 -14.04
C SER A 397 0.01 -32.26 -14.67
#